data_24e7bd1cbcdd056eb85825aaf7d140d7
#
_entry.id   24e7bd1cbcdd056eb85825aaf7d140d7
#
_cell.length_a   1.000
_cell.length_b   1.000
_cell.length_c   1.000
_cell.angle_alpha   90.00
_cell.angle_beta   90.00
_cell.angle_gamma   90.00
#
_symmetry.space_group_name_H-M   'P 1'
#
loop_
_entity.id
_entity.type
_entity.pdbx_description
1 polymer ?
#
loop_
_entity_poly.entity_id
_entity_poly.type
_entity_poly.pdbx_seq_one_letter_code
_entity_poly.pdbx_strand_id
1 'polypeptide(L)'
;LWLADTLDGGQVLQAFRVKPVTTADIEVKAGDLVEVVGTLVNYKGNTPEVNSGGTYTIIAVGETPDTPDTPDTPDTPDVPEGAIVFDADIDQGNAGTDSNTAALYQITKNGVTLEVSSGILGSYNGEMHYRIYKNQTLTVTSVAGNITGIEFTCTANDDAKYGPGSFTVDGGEYTYSGAVGTWSGDAETVTFI
;
A
#
# COMPACT_ATOMS: atom_id res chain seq x y z
N LEU A 1 -17.51 13.67 20.79
CA LEU A 1 -16.27 12.92 20.83
C LEU A 1 -16.06 12.34 22.24
N TRP A 2 -15.47 11.16 22.32
CA TRP A 2 -14.89 10.63 23.55
C TRP A 2 -13.37 10.64 23.41
N LEU A 3 -12.68 11.10 24.45
CA LEU A 3 -11.24 11.30 24.48
C LEU A 3 -10.61 10.33 25.49
N ALA A 4 -9.40 9.88 25.19
CA ALA A 4 -8.52 9.11 26.05
C ALA A 4 -7.12 9.72 26.05
N ASP A 5 -6.34 9.51 27.09
CA ASP A 5 -4.96 10.01 27.19
C ASP A 5 -3.99 9.19 26.33
N THR A 6 -4.35 7.95 26.02
CA THR A 6 -3.55 7.00 25.22
C THR A 6 -4.44 6.21 24.27
N LEU A 7 -3.88 5.65 23.20
CA LEU A 7 -4.62 4.82 22.24
C LEU A 7 -5.31 3.62 22.89
N ASP A 8 -4.67 3.00 23.89
CA ASP A 8 -5.19 1.87 24.65
C ASP A 8 -5.98 2.30 25.90
N GLY A 9 -6.09 3.60 26.13
CA GLY A 9 -6.75 4.17 27.30
C GLY A 9 -8.26 4.12 27.19
N GLY A 10 -8.93 3.88 28.32
CA GLY A 10 -10.38 4.04 28.40
C GLY A 10 -10.81 5.49 28.15
N GLN A 11 -12.00 5.67 27.62
CA GLN A 11 -12.60 7.00 27.39
C GLN A 11 -12.80 7.72 28.75
N VAL A 12 -12.09 8.82 28.97
CA VAL A 12 -12.05 9.51 30.26
C VAL A 12 -12.74 10.89 30.23
N LEU A 13 -12.88 11.49 29.04
CA LEU A 13 -13.45 12.81 28.87
C LEU A 13 -14.40 12.85 27.68
N GLN A 14 -15.59 13.39 27.85
CA GLN A 14 -16.52 13.65 26.76
C GLN A 14 -16.34 15.08 26.24
N ALA A 15 -16.18 15.24 24.91
CA ALA A 15 -16.26 16.55 24.25
C ALA A 15 -17.64 16.67 23.58
N PHE A 16 -18.55 17.37 24.24
CA PHE A 16 -19.96 17.46 23.82
C PHE A 16 -20.20 18.63 22.86
N ARG A 17 -20.64 18.31 21.64
CA ARG A 17 -20.99 19.30 20.60
C ARG A 17 -19.88 20.34 20.36
N VAL A 18 -18.62 19.95 20.47
CA VAL A 18 -17.47 20.75 20.04
C VAL A 18 -17.45 20.90 18.53
N LYS A 19 -16.92 22.00 18.02
CA LYS A 19 -16.84 22.29 16.59
C LYS A 19 -15.37 22.35 16.13
N PRO A 20 -15.06 22.03 14.88
CA PRO A 20 -13.73 22.22 14.35
C PRO A 20 -13.39 23.73 14.31
N VAL A 21 -12.13 24.06 14.59
CA VAL A 21 -11.61 25.42 14.46
C VAL A 21 -11.54 25.86 13.00
N THR A 22 -11.27 24.93 12.10
CA THR A 22 -11.24 25.18 10.64
C THR A 22 -12.51 24.67 9.97
N THR A 23 -12.97 25.39 8.94
CA THR A 23 -14.14 25.00 8.12
C THR A 23 -13.82 23.95 7.07
N ALA A 24 -12.62 23.37 7.07
CA ALA A 24 -12.32 22.21 6.24
C ALA A 24 -13.15 21.01 6.74
N ASP A 25 -13.79 20.28 5.83
CA ASP A 25 -14.55 19.06 6.12
C ASP A 25 -13.62 17.91 6.54
N ILE A 26 -12.91 18.09 7.66
CA ILE A 26 -12.06 17.07 8.24
C ILE A 26 -12.86 16.38 9.34
N GLU A 27 -13.22 15.14 9.09
CA GLU A 27 -13.89 14.27 10.06
C GLU A 27 -12.85 13.69 11.02
N VAL A 28 -13.05 13.87 12.32
CA VAL A 28 -12.23 13.26 13.37
C VAL A 28 -12.51 11.76 13.41
N LYS A 29 -11.45 10.97 13.38
CA LYS A 29 -11.51 9.51 13.46
C LYS A 29 -10.94 8.99 14.79
N ALA A 30 -11.24 7.75 15.10
CA ALA A 30 -10.60 7.08 16.24
C ALA A 30 -9.08 6.98 15.98
N GLY A 31 -8.30 7.31 17.01
CA GLY A 31 -6.83 7.35 16.92
C GLY A 31 -6.25 8.74 16.63
N ASP A 32 -7.05 9.70 16.15
CA ASP A 32 -6.56 11.07 15.91
C ASP A 32 -6.15 11.74 17.22
N LEU A 33 -5.00 12.42 17.20
CA LEU A 33 -4.58 13.30 18.26
C LEU A 33 -5.27 14.65 18.08
N VAL A 34 -6.07 15.05 19.07
CA VAL A 34 -6.83 16.28 19.00
C VAL A 34 -6.54 17.20 20.18
N GLU A 35 -6.44 18.49 19.92
CA GLU A 35 -6.52 19.53 20.95
C GLU A 35 -7.98 19.97 21.08
N VAL A 36 -8.51 19.94 22.31
CA VAL A 36 -9.88 20.39 22.59
C VAL A 36 -9.83 21.56 23.55
N VAL A 37 -10.48 22.65 23.17
CA VAL A 37 -10.57 23.90 23.98
C VAL A 37 -12.02 24.17 24.32
N GLY A 38 -12.30 24.30 25.61
CA GLY A 38 -13.65 24.58 26.08
C GLY A 38 -13.78 24.57 27.61
N THR A 39 -14.98 24.80 28.10
CA THR A 39 -15.26 24.80 29.54
C THR A 39 -15.49 23.41 30.05
N LEU A 40 -14.71 22.96 31.05
CA LEU A 40 -14.91 21.69 31.73
C LEU A 40 -16.09 21.75 32.70
N VAL A 41 -16.94 20.77 32.62
CA VAL A 41 -18.08 20.57 33.53
C VAL A 41 -18.14 19.10 33.98
N ASN A 42 -18.76 18.85 35.11
CA ASN A 42 -19.07 17.49 35.54
C ASN A 42 -20.55 17.24 35.28
N TYR A 43 -20.87 16.71 34.13
CA TYR A 43 -22.24 16.43 33.70
C TYR A 43 -22.88 15.35 34.58
N LYS A 44 -24.01 15.67 35.18
CA LYS A 44 -24.74 14.81 36.15
C LYS A 44 -23.89 14.33 37.33
N GLY A 45 -22.78 14.98 37.62
CA GLY A 45 -21.95 14.71 38.78
C GLY A 45 -20.97 13.52 38.61
N ASN A 46 -20.94 12.86 37.49
CA ASN A 46 -20.10 11.69 37.26
C ASN A 46 -19.49 11.55 35.85
N THR A 47 -19.73 12.53 34.98
CA THR A 47 -19.18 12.51 33.61
C THR A 47 -18.38 13.81 33.38
N PRO A 48 -17.04 13.71 33.37
CA PRO A 48 -16.21 14.85 32.95
C PRO A 48 -16.52 15.18 31.49
N GLU A 49 -16.80 16.45 31.20
CA GLU A 49 -17.22 16.86 29.87
C GLU A 49 -16.65 18.23 29.51
N VAL A 50 -16.19 18.40 28.28
CA VAL A 50 -16.08 19.73 27.66
C VAL A 50 -17.44 20.11 27.12
N ASN A 51 -18.01 21.16 27.70
CA ASN A 51 -19.38 21.58 27.39
C ASN A 51 -19.54 22.11 25.97
N SER A 52 -20.77 22.17 25.51
CA SER A 52 -21.12 22.70 24.18
C SER A 52 -20.55 24.10 23.94
N GLY A 53 -20.10 24.38 22.72
CA GLY A 53 -19.43 25.63 22.35
C GLY A 53 -17.91 25.59 22.44
N GLY A 54 -17.33 24.50 22.90
CA GLY A 54 -15.91 24.22 22.74
C GLY A 54 -15.52 23.95 21.27
N THR A 55 -14.22 23.97 21.02
CA THR A 55 -13.64 23.74 19.70
C THR A 55 -12.62 22.60 19.74
N TYR A 56 -12.32 22.03 18.59
CA TYR A 56 -11.22 21.07 18.46
C TYR A 56 -10.36 21.37 17.23
N THR A 57 -9.09 20.95 17.30
CA THR A 57 -8.13 20.97 16.20
C THR A 57 -7.50 19.57 16.12
N ILE A 58 -7.38 18.99 14.94
CA ILE A 58 -6.62 17.75 14.75
C ILE A 58 -5.14 18.13 14.68
N ILE A 59 -4.36 17.65 15.63
CA ILE A 59 -2.91 17.89 15.73
C ILE A 59 -2.13 16.88 14.91
N ALA A 60 -2.57 15.60 14.93
CA ALA A 60 -2.04 14.54 14.11
C ALA A 60 -3.16 13.56 13.76
N VAL A 61 -3.14 13.07 12.54
CA VAL A 61 -4.05 11.98 12.09
C VAL A 61 -3.51 10.70 12.70
N GLY A 62 -4.32 10.03 13.51
CA GLY A 62 -3.96 8.73 14.05
C GLY A 62 -3.92 7.69 12.94
N GLU A 63 -2.97 6.77 13.05
CA GLU A 63 -3.11 5.52 12.35
C GLU A 63 -4.38 4.84 12.86
N THR A 64 -5.24 4.36 11.97
CA THR A 64 -6.44 3.62 12.39
C THR A 64 -6.00 2.47 13.28
N PRO A 65 -6.57 2.33 14.53
CA PRO A 65 -6.27 1.15 15.31
C PRO A 65 -6.59 -0.09 14.48
N ASP A 66 -5.63 -0.97 14.34
CA ASP A 66 -5.83 -2.25 13.70
C ASP A 66 -7.10 -2.90 14.26
N THR A 67 -7.99 -3.27 13.37
CA THR A 67 -9.13 -4.13 13.70
C THR A 67 -8.54 -5.39 14.36
N PRO A 68 -9.09 -5.89 15.53
CA PRO A 68 -8.53 -7.07 16.18
C PRO A 68 -8.38 -8.21 15.17
N ASP A 69 -7.18 -8.76 15.11
CA ASP A 69 -6.72 -9.81 14.22
C ASP A 69 -7.82 -10.77 13.75
N THR A 70 -8.18 -10.61 12.48
CA THR A 70 -8.59 -11.76 11.69
C THR A 70 -7.28 -12.53 11.43
N PRO A 71 -7.22 -13.86 11.61
CA PRO A 71 -5.97 -14.61 11.50
C PRO A 71 -5.27 -14.31 10.19
N ASP A 72 -4.03 -13.84 10.31
CA ASP A 72 -3.03 -13.60 9.27
C ASP A 72 -3.46 -13.77 7.81
N THR A 73 -3.90 -12.66 7.22
CA THR A 73 -3.57 -12.41 5.82
C THR A 73 -2.07 -12.05 5.83
N PRO A 74 -1.22 -12.69 5.02
CA PRO A 74 0.21 -12.39 5.01
C PRO A 74 0.43 -10.89 4.90
N ASP A 75 1.27 -10.33 5.77
CA ASP A 75 1.66 -8.92 5.79
C ASP A 75 1.80 -8.38 4.37
N THR A 76 0.98 -7.36 4.05
CA THR A 76 1.26 -6.56 2.87
C THR A 76 2.58 -5.86 3.16
N PRO A 77 3.64 -6.08 2.37
CA PRO A 77 4.93 -5.45 2.60
C PRO A 77 4.75 -3.95 2.80
N ASP A 78 5.44 -3.39 3.81
CA ASP A 78 5.45 -1.95 4.08
C ASP A 78 5.96 -1.23 2.82
N VAL A 79 5.02 -0.68 2.04
CA VAL A 79 5.32 -0.09 0.74
C VAL A 79 5.94 1.28 0.99
N PRO A 80 7.19 1.55 0.58
CA PRO A 80 7.84 2.83 0.78
C PRO A 80 7.02 3.99 0.22
N GLU A 81 7.02 5.13 0.92
CA GLU A 81 6.34 6.34 0.45
C GLU A 81 6.84 6.72 -0.96
N GLY A 82 5.91 6.89 -1.89
CA GLY A 82 6.21 7.19 -3.29
C GLY A 82 6.44 5.97 -4.19
N ALA A 83 6.39 4.74 -3.67
CA ALA A 83 6.48 3.55 -4.50
C ALA A 83 5.27 3.39 -5.42
N ILE A 84 5.51 2.89 -6.63
CA ILE A 84 4.47 2.59 -7.60
C ILE A 84 4.15 1.10 -7.50
N VAL A 85 2.95 0.78 -7.00
CA VAL A 85 2.48 -0.59 -6.83
C VAL A 85 1.70 -1.02 -8.07
N PHE A 86 2.06 -2.18 -8.62
CA PHE A 86 1.30 -2.89 -9.64
C PHE A 86 0.59 -4.08 -9.00
N ASP A 87 -0.73 -4.05 -9.05
CA ASP A 87 -1.59 -5.10 -8.51
C ASP A 87 -2.26 -5.84 -9.68
N ALA A 88 -2.03 -7.12 -9.79
CA ALA A 88 -2.56 -7.92 -10.90
C ALA A 88 -4.10 -7.99 -10.92
N ASP A 89 -4.76 -7.76 -9.80
CA ASP A 89 -6.23 -7.73 -9.71
C ASP A 89 -6.80 -6.45 -10.34
N ILE A 90 -6.03 -5.37 -10.35
CA ILE A 90 -6.47 -4.03 -10.76
C ILE A 90 -5.77 -3.58 -12.04
N ASP A 91 -4.44 -3.74 -12.09
CA ASP A 91 -3.60 -3.23 -13.16
C ASP A 91 -3.46 -4.29 -14.27
N GLN A 92 -4.23 -4.12 -15.34
CA GLN A 92 -4.27 -5.02 -16.49
C GLN A 92 -3.49 -4.42 -17.66
N GLY A 93 -2.67 -5.24 -18.31
CA GLY A 93 -1.86 -4.82 -19.44
C GLY A 93 -2.67 -4.65 -20.73
N ASN A 94 -2.09 -3.93 -21.68
CA ASN A 94 -2.61 -3.84 -23.04
C ASN A 94 -2.25 -5.10 -23.82
N ALA A 95 -3.16 -5.55 -24.69
CA ALA A 95 -2.88 -6.63 -25.61
C ALA A 95 -1.70 -6.25 -26.52
N GLY A 96 -0.73 -7.15 -26.67
CA GLY A 96 0.34 -7.01 -27.62
C GLY A 96 -0.16 -7.01 -29.06
N THR A 97 0.72 -6.64 -29.99
CA THR A 97 0.42 -6.60 -31.43
C THR A 97 0.38 -7.99 -32.07
N ASP A 98 0.66 -9.03 -31.30
CA ASP A 98 0.61 -10.42 -31.76
C ASP A 98 -0.85 -10.90 -31.85
N SER A 99 -1.15 -11.70 -32.85
CA SER A 99 -2.49 -12.23 -33.13
C SER A 99 -3.04 -13.18 -32.04
N ASN A 100 -2.27 -13.46 -31.01
CA ASN A 100 -2.70 -14.21 -29.85
C ASN A 100 -3.43 -13.29 -28.87
N THR A 101 -4.73 -13.17 -29.06
CA THR A 101 -5.62 -12.20 -28.40
C THR A 101 -5.72 -12.32 -26.87
N ALA A 102 -5.03 -13.28 -26.25
CA ALA A 102 -4.99 -13.45 -24.80
C ALA A 102 -3.72 -12.89 -24.14
N ALA A 103 -2.73 -12.46 -24.90
CA ALA A 103 -1.48 -11.98 -24.35
C ALA A 103 -1.55 -10.47 -24.04
N LEU A 104 -1.37 -10.13 -22.81
CA LEU A 104 -1.29 -8.75 -22.33
C LEU A 104 0.17 -8.46 -21.95
N TYR A 105 0.87 -7.74 -22.80
CA TYR A 105 2.33 -7.62 -22.72
C TYR A 105 2.83 -6.41 -21.93
N GLN A 106 2.03 -5.36 -21.77
CA GLN A 106 2.52 -4.10 -21.23
C GLN A 106 1.50 -3.42 -20.33
N ILE A 107 1.98 -2.85 -19.21
CA ILE A 107 1.22 -1.97 -18.31
C ILE A 107 2.04 -0.71 -18.06
N THR A 108 1.42 0.46 -18.11
CA THR A 108 2.06 1.72 -17.70
C THR A 108 1.25 2.38 -16.60
N LYS A 109 1.92 2.75 -15.51
CA LYS A 109 1.33 3.43 -14.35
C LYS A 109 2.33 4.46 -13.81
N ASN A 110 1.90 5.71 -13.66
CA ASN A 110 2.70 6.80 -13.09
C ASN A 110 4.13 6.94 -13.68
N GLY A 111 4.27 6.74 -14.99
CA GLY A 111 5.56 6.85 -15.67
C GLY A 111 6.46 5.62 -15.58
N VAL A 112 6.01 4.55 -14.92
CA VAL A 112 6.67 3.23 -14.92
C VAL A 112 5.91 2.27 -15.82
N THR A 113 6.65 1.55 -16.64
CA THR A 113 6.12 0.53 -17.56
C THR A 113 6.68 -0.84 -17.20
N LEU A 114 5.79 -1.80 -17.04
CA LEU A 114 6.10 -3.24 -17.04
C LEU A 114 5.85 -3.79 -18.43
N GLU A 115 6.80 -4.56 -18.96
CA GLU A 115 6.66 -5.25 -20.23
C GLU A 115 7.20 -6.67 -20.13
N VAL A 116 6.47 -7.64 -20.67
CA VAL A 116 6.94 -9.01 -20.80
C VAL A 116 7.17 -9.36 -22.26
N SER A 117 8.29 -10.00 -22.59
CA SER A 117 8.58 -10.43 -23.96
C SER A 117 7.64 -11.55 -24.44
N SER A 118 7.16 -12.37 -23.49
CA SER A 118 6.05 -13.30 -23.67
C SER A 118 5.46 -13.67 -22.32
N GLY A 119 4.14 -13.55 -22.19
CA GLY A 119 3.45 -13.78 -20.94
C GLY A 119 2.10 -13.08 -20.92
N ILE A 120 1.59 -12.87 -19.73
CA ILE A 120 0.30 -12.18 -19.51
C ILE A 120 0.45 -11.27 -18.31
N LEU A 121 0.28 -9.97 -18.52
CA LEU A 121 0.16 -8.98 -17.43
C LEU A 121 -1.32 -8.70 -17.17
N GLY A 122 -2.00 -9.62 -16.50
CA GLY A 122 -3.44 -9.50 -16.24
C GLY A 122 -4.10 -10.83 -15.89
N SER A 123 -5.42 -10.83 -15.89
CA SER A 123 -6.22 -12.02 -15.60
C SER A 123 -6.14 -13.07 -16.71
N TYR A 124 -5.96 -14.32 -16.33
CA TYR A 124 -6.05 -15.45 -17.24
C TYR A 124 -6.73 -16.65 -16.56
N ASN A 125 -7.79 -17.16 -17.14
CA ASN A 125 -8.59 -18.28 -16.60
C ASN A 125 -9.11 -18.04 -15.17
N GLY A 126 -9.39 -16.77 -14.81
CA GLY A 126 -9.89 -16.42 -13.49
C GLY A 126 -8.81 -16.31 -12.40
N GLU A 127 -7.54 -16.47 -12.77
CA GLU A 127 -6.41 -16.25 -11.86
C GLU A 127 -5.80 -14.87 -12.11
N MET A 128 -5.60 -14.12 -11.03
CA MET A 128 -5.15 -12.74 -11.01
C MET A 128 -3.67 -12.70 -10.61
N HIS A 129 -2.78 -12.96 -11.56
CA HIS A 129 -1.34 -12.78 -11.38
C HIS A 129 -0.64 -12.59 -12.72
N TYR A 130 0.46 -11.87 -12.69
CA TYR A 130 1.30 -11.70 -13.87
C TYR A 130 2.05 -12.98 -14.18
N ARG A 131 2.13 -13.32 -15.47
CA ARG A 131 2.78 -14.54 -15.96
C ARG A 131 3.91 -14.20 -16.92
N ILE A 132 5.12 -14.54 -16.52
CA ILE A 132 6.30 -14.48 -17.36
C ILE A 132 6.63 -15.92 -17.77
N TYR A 133 6.69 -16.20 -19.06
CA TYR A 133 6.96 -17.56 -19.52
C TYR A 133 8.45 -17.87 -19.44
N LYS A 134 8.79 -19.16 -19.33
CA LYS A 134 10.17 -19.63 -19.23
C LYS A 134 11.05 -19.07 -20.36
N ASN A 135 12.23 -18.59 -20.03
CA ASN A 135 13.21 -17.94 -20.91
C ASN A 135 12.68 -16.66 -21.58
N GLN A 136 11.71 -16.01 -20.96
CA GLN A 136 11.20 -14.71 -21.37
C GLN A 136 11.61 -13.66 -20.33
N THR A 137 11.47 -12.40 -20.70
CA THR A 137 11.89 -11.29 -19.87
C THR A 137 10.70 -10.52 -19.29
N LEU A 138 10.88 -10.01 -18.06
CA LEU A 138 10.12 -8.91 -17.52
C LEU A 138 11.02 -7.68 -17.52
N THR A 139 10.65 -6.64 -18.23
CA THR A 139 11.37 -5.38 -18.27
C THR A 139 10.55 -4.31 -17.53
N VAL A 140 11.20 -3.61 -16.62
CA VAL A 140 10.65 -2.48 -15.88
C VAL A 140 11.37 -1.23 -16.35
N THR A 141 10.64 -0.25 -16.90
CA THR A 141 11.22 1.01 -17.42
C THR A 141 10.53 2.20 -16.76
N SER A 142 11.30 3.21 -16.37
CA SER A 142 10.79 4.44 -15.78
C SER A 142 11.18 5.65 -16.65
N VAL A 143 10.20 6.53 -16.93
CA VAL A 143 10.43 7.84 -17.53
C VAL A 143 10.32 8.98 -16.51
N ALA A 144 10.03 8.66 -15.26
CA ALA A 144 9.86 9.62 -14.18
C ALA A 144 11.13 9.83 -13.33
N GLY A 145 12.20 9.07 -13.62
CA GLY A 145 13.47 9.06 -12.89
C GLY A 145 14.00 7.64 -12.77
N ASN A 146 15.20 7.49 -12.22
CA ASN A 146 15.80 6.17 -12.06
C ASN A 146 15.04 5.32 -11.04
N ILE A 147 14.96 4.03 -11.34
CA ILE A 147 14.46 2.99 -10.43
C ILE A 147 15.56 2.68 -9.44
N THR A 148 15.28 2.80 -8.14
CA THR A 148 16.25 2.51 -7.06
C THR A 148 15.97 1.18 -6.37
N GLY A 149 14.75 0.66 -6.50
CA GLY A 149 14.36 -0.63 -5.95
C GLY A 149 13.14 -1.21 -6.66
N ILE A 150 13.11 -2.54 -6.74
CA ILE A 150 11.95 -3.31 -7.21
C ILE A 150 11.75 -4.47 -6.25
N GLU A 151 10.52 -4.62 -5.77
CA GLU A 151 10.12 -5.79 -4.99
C GLU A 151 8.91 -6.45 -5.67
N PHE A 152 8.90 -7.77 -5.69
CA PHE A 152 7.78 -8.53 -6.22
C PHE A 152 7.60 -9.86 -5.49
N THR A 153 6.37 -10.34 -5.47
CA THR A 153 6.02 -11.63 -4.85
C THR A 153 5.67 -12.65 -5.91
N CYS A 154 6.29 -13.82 -5.83
CA CYS A 154 6.03 -14.97 -6.69
C CYS A 154 4.98 -15.91 -6.08
N THR A 155 4.46 -16.85 -6.90
CA THR A 155 3.50 -17.86 -6.44
C THR A 155 4.17 -19.07 -5.75
N ALA A 156 5.50 -19.13 -5.74
CA ALA A 156 6.28 -20.15 -5.04
C ALA A 156 7.51 -19.54 -4.38
N ASN A 157 8.15 -20.29 -3.49
CA ASN A 157 9.27 -19.82 -2.68
C ASN A 157 10.62 -20.12 -3.32
N ASP A 158 11.60 -19.29 -3.00
CA ASP A 158 13.04 -19.48 -3.25
C ASP A 158 13.36 -19.98 -4.68
N ASP A 159 14.14 -21.05 -4.80
CA ASP A 159 14.53 -21.65 -6.08
C ASP A 159 13.46 -22.60 -6.68
N ALA A 160 12.30 -22.72 -6.06
CA ALA A 160 11.22 -23.53 -6.60
C ALA A 160 10.75 -23.00 -7.96
N LYS A 161 10.21 -23.88 -8.79
CA LYS A 161 9.55 -23.45 -10.02
C LYS A 161 8.47 -22.42 -9.70
N TYR A 162 8.50 -21.28 -10.37
CA TYR A 162 7.66 -20.09 -10.12
C TYR A 162 8.03 -19.30 -8.86
N GLY A 163 9.17 -19.58 -8.25
CA GLY A 163 9.74 -18.76 -7.18
C GLY A 163 10.68 -17.68 -7.71
N PRO A 164 11.07 -16.72 -6.86
CA PRO A 164 11.91 -15.58 -7.26
C PRO A 164 13.33 -15.99 -7.66
N GLY A 165 13.84 -17.11 -7.17
CA GLY A 165 15.14 -17.66 -7.57
C GLY A 165 15.19 -18.16 -9.02
N SER A 166 14.06 -18.16 -9.74
CA SER A 166 14.00 -18.44 -11.17
C SER A 166 14.48 -17.28 -12.04
N PHE A 167 14.66 -16.08 -11.48
CA PHE A 167 15.10 -14.89 -12.21
C PHE A 167 16.60 -14.65 -12.06
N THR A 168 17.18 -14.13 -13.12
CA THR A 168 18.48 -13.45 -13.13
C THR A 168 18.28 -12.01 -13.60
N VAL A 169 19.14 -11.09 -13.15
CA VAL A 169 19.02 -9.67 -13.49
C VAL A 169 20.37 -9.16 -13.97
N ASP A 170 20.37 -8.35 -15.03
CA ASP A 170 21.57 -7.67 -15.50
C ASP A 170 21.70 -6.30 -14.82
N GLY A 171 22.75 -6.13 -14.02
CA GLY A 171 23.01 -4.91 -13.25
C GLY A 171 22.24 -4.81 -11.94
N GLY A 172 22.77 -3.97 -11.01
CA GLY A 172 22.24 -3.85 -9.67
C GLY A 172 22.53 -5.07 -8.79
N GLU A 173 21.86 -5.13 -7.64
CA GLU A 173 21.91 -6.26 -6.71
C GLU A 173 20.52 -6.92 -6.67
N TYR A 174 20.49 -8.24 -6.90
CA TYR A 174 19.26 -9.03 -6.82
C TYR A 174 19.37 -10.09 -5.74
N THR A 175 18.43 -10.10 -4.83
CA THR A 175 18.31 -11.08 -3.76
C THR A 175 16.88 -11.60 -3.68
N TYR A 176 16.69 -12.75 -3.00
CA TYR A 176 15.35 -13.27 -2.75
C TYR A 176 15.30 -14.04 -1.43
N SER A 177 14.11 -14.10 -0.85
CA SER A 177 13.82 -14.87 0.36
C SER A 177 12.35 -15.28 0.36
N GLY A 178 12.06 -16.56 0.60
CA GLY A 178 10.70 -17.08 0.47
C GLY A 178 10.14 -16.77 -0.92
N ALA A 179 8.97 -16.20 -1.00
CA ALA A 179 8.31 -15.84 -2.26
C ALA A 179 8.73 -14.47 -2.81
N VAL A 180 9.52 -13.69 -2.07
CA VAL A 180 9.82 -12.29 -2.41
C VAL A 180 11.17 -12.19 -3.11
N GLY A 181 11.19 -11.51 -4.26
CA GLY A 181 12.38 -11.07 -4.97
C GLY A 181 12.57 -9.56 -4.81
N THR A 182 13.81 -9.14 -4.51
CA THR A 182 14.16 -7.74 -4.30
C THR A 182 15.37 -7.37 -5.15
N TRP A 183 15.23 -6.33 -5.95
CA TRP A 183 16.33 -5.72 -6.69
C TRP A 183 16.60 -4.31 -6.15
N SER A 184 17.87 -3.96 -6.05
CA SER A 184 18.32 -2.60 -5.71
C SER A 184 19.40 -2.13 -6.67
N GLY A 185 19.36 -0.84 -7.00
CA GLY A 185 20.29 -0.26 -7.96
C GLY A 185 19.99 1.21 -8.26
N ASP A 186 20.38 1.65 -9.44
CA ASP A 186 20.10 2.99 -9.96
C ASP A 186 20.07 2.92 -11.49
N ALA A 187 18.88 2.72 -12.07
CA ALA A 187 18.71 2.48 -13.50
C ALA A 187 17.37 2.98 -14.03
N GLU A 188 17.33 3.47 -15.27
CA GLU A 188 16.07 3.79 -15.97
C GLU A 188 15.31 2.52 -16.41
N THR A 189 16.05 1.42 -16.60
CA THR A 189 15.47 0.15 -17.07
C THR A 189 16.14 -1.01 -16.34
N VAL A 190 15.33 -1.95 -15.87
CA VAL A 190 15.75 -3.21 -15.22
C VAL A 190 15.07 -4.38 -15.94
N THR A 191 15.86 -5.41 -16.28
CA THR A 191 15.35 -6.60 -16.97
C THR A 191 15.61 -7.85 -16.14
N PHE A 192 14.55 -8.55 -15.81
CA PHE A 192 14.55 -9.88 -15.19
C PHE A 192 14.40 -10.94 -16.29
N ILE A 193 15.24 -12.00 -16.24
CA ILE A 193 15.33 -13.07 -17.25
C ILE A 193 15.03 -14.41 -16.59
#